data_86aab9b4b209e591e574fd566a401898
#
_entry.id   86aab9b4b209e591e574fd566a401898
#
_cell.length_a   1.000
_cell.length_b   1.000
_cell.length_c   1.000
_cell.angle_alpha   90.00
_cell.angle_beta   90.00
_cell.angle_gamma   90.00
#
_symmetry.space_group_name_H-M   'P 1'
#
loop_
_entity.id
_entity.type
_entity.pdbx_description
1 polymer ?
#
loop_
_entity_poly.entity_id
_entity_poly.type
_entity_poly.pdbx_seq_one_letter_code
_entity_poly.pdbx_strand_id
1 'polypeptide(L)'
;MIIVGDVPVGKSHFGKSLFDKKGFAFYEKVIGIAHDNDCKVCAQLHQSDSNIKAMLKYVPGVLTKRISMQELRPLLNNEVAPYITNMPHKKVKEITSAFGTAAVLAKKAGFDMIQIHGDRMCGSFSSSIYNHRTDEYGGTAENRARFAVEAVSAVREKLPDMPIDYKLAVRQENPHYGNAGVIEDELKVFVPMLEKAGVTSFHV
;
A
#
# COMPACT_ATOMS: atom_id res chain seq x y z
N MET A 1 -9.40 7.83 -17.74
CA MET A 1 -8.20 7.47 -16.95
C MET A 1 -8.24 5.99 -16.59
N ILE A 2 -7.11 5.30 -16.66
CA ILE A 2 -6.96 3.91 -16.24
C ILE A 2 -6.07 3.88 -14.99
N ILE A 3 -6.46 3.08 -13.99
CA ILE A 3 -5.61 2.81 -12.82
C ILE A 3 -4.96 1.45 -13.00
N VAL A 4 -3.65 1.42 -13.02
CA VAL A 4 -2.87 0.18 -13.04
C VAL A 4 -2.58 -0.22 -11.60
N GLY A 5 -3.23 -1.28 -11.15
CA GLY A 5 -3.16 -1.76 -9.77
C GLY A 5 -1.91 -2.53 -9.43
N ASP A 6 -1.66 -2.59 -8.13
CA ASP A 6 -0.62 -3.41 -7.49
C ASP A 6 0.80 -3.18 -8.06
N VAL A 7 1.15 -1.89 -8.29
CA VAL A 7 2.54 -1.53 -8.65
C VAL A 7 3.38 -1.52 -7.36
N PRO A 8 4.29 -2.48 -7.16
CA PRO A 8 5.02 -2.60 -5.90
C PRO A 8 6.05 -1.47 -5.73
N VAL A 9 6.19 -0.97 -4.49
CA VAL A 9 7.16 0.08 -4.15
C VAL A 9 8.61 -0.41 -4.03
N GLY A 10 8.87 -1.65 -4.41
CA GLY A 10 10.19 -2.27 -4.42
C GLY A 10 10.29 -3.39 -5.46
N LYS A 11 11.38 -4.15 -5.41
CA LYS A 11 11.52 -5.37 -6.21
C LYS A 11 10.44 -6.37 -5.82
N SER A 12 9.82 -7.00 -6.81
CA SER A 12 8.82 -8.04 -6.60
C SER A 12 9.37 -9.40 -7.00
N HIS A 13 9.07 -10.42 -6.20
CA HIS A 13 9.33 -11.82 -6.56
C HIS A 13 8.15 -12.41 -7.35
N PHE A 14 7.00 -11.78 -7.27
CA PHE A 14 5.75 -12.21 -7.91
C PHE A 14 5.16 -11.02 -8.67
N GLY A 15 5.18 -11.09 -10.01
CA GLY A 15 4.61 -10.03 -10.85
C GLY A 15 5.63 -9.00 -11.35
N LYS A 16 5.11 -7.97 -12.01
CA LYS A 16 5.92 -6.90 -12.63
C LYS A 16 6.31 -5.86 -11.60
N SER A 17 7.51 -5.31 -11.74
CA SER A 17 8.00 -4.23 -10.88
C SER A 17 8.69 -3.16 -11.72
N LEU A 18 8.55 -1.89 -11.34
CA LEU A 18 9.30 -0.78 -11.93
C LEU A 18 10.81 -0.84 -11.61
N PHE A 19 11.20 -1.68 -10.64
CA PHE A 19 12.58 -1.83 -10.20
C PHE A 19 13.38 -2.86 -10.98
N ASP A 20 12.76 -3.53 -11.95
CA ASP A 20 13.46 -4.43 -12.88
C ASP A 20 13.19 -4.02 -14.34
N LYS A 21 14.18 -4.30 -15.21
CA LYS A 21 14.15 -3.89 -16.61
C LYS A 21 12.94 -4.43 -17.39
N LYS A 22 12.52 -5.67 -17.13
CA LYS A 22 11.40 -6.30 -17.85
C LYS A 22 10.05 -5.73 -17.38
N GLY A 23 9.90 -5.50 -16.07
CA GLY A 23 8.72 -4.88 -15.51
C GLY A 23 8.57 -3.43 -15.95
N PHE A 24 9.68 -2.67 -15.93
CA PHE A 24 9.67 -1.29 -16.41
C PHE A 24 9.22 -1.18 -17.87
N ALA A 25 9.83 -1.95 -18.78
CA ALA A 25 9.45 -1.97 -20.18
C ALA A 25 8.01 -2.44 -20.42
N PHE A 26 7.47 -3.33 -19.57
CA PHE A 26 6.08 -3.72 -19.61
C PHE A 26 5.16 -2.53 -19.31
N TYR A 27 5.45 -1.76 -18.24
CA TYR A 27 4.64 -0.59 -17.90
C TYR A 27 4.72 0.49 -18.99
N GLU A 28 5.92 0.80 -19.51
CA GLU A 28 6.07 1.74 -20.63
C GLU A 28 5.18 1.36 -21.81
N LYS A 29 5.16 0.07 -22.18
CA LYS A 29 4.31 -0.41 -23.28
C LYS A 29 2.81 -0.23 -22.99
N VAL A 30 2.36 -0.58 -21.79
CA VAL A 30 0.93 -0.44 -21.40
C VAL A 30 0.52 1.03 -21.40
N ILE A 31 1.37 1.91 -20.86
CA ILE A 31 1.13 3.35 -20.82
C ILE A 31 1.09 3.94 -22.23
N GLY A 32 2.04 3.56 -23.09
CA GLY A 32 2.05 3.99 -24.50
C GLY A 32 0.75 3.67 -25.21
N ILE A 33 0.24 2.44 -25.10
CA ILE A 33 -1.05 2.05 -25.68
C ILE A 33 -2.21 2.92 -25.15
N ALA A 34 -2.22 3.23 -23.86
CA ALA A 34 -3.25 4.08 -23.27
C ALA A 34 -3.17 5.51 -23.80
N HIS A 35 -1.97 6.08 -23.88
CA HIS A 35 -1.73 7.43 -24.39
C HIS A 35 -2.07 7.55 -25.89
N ASP A 36 -1.78 6.52 -26.69
CA ASP A 36 -2.18 6.46 -28.10
C ASP A 36 -3.70 6.49 -28.29
N ASN A 37 -4.46 6.24 -27.22
CA ASN A 37 -5.93 6.32 -27.18
C ASN A 37 -6.44 7.45 -26.26
N ASP A 38 -5.69 8.53 -26.12
CA ASP A 38 -6.03 9.71 -25.31
C ASP A 38 -6.41 9.40 -23.85
N CYS A 39 -5.88 8.31 -23.29
CA CYS A 39 -6.22 7.87 -21.95
C CYS A 39 -5.08 8.10 -20.96
N LYS A 40 -5.34 8.87 -19.91
CA LYS A 40 -4.40 9.07 -18.78
C LYS A 40 -4.27 7.80 -17.95
N VAL A 41 -3.08 7.58 -17.38
CA VAL A 41 -2.76 6.36 -16.62
C VAL A 41 -2.23 6.71 -15.22
N CYS A 42 -2.84 6.10 -14.21
CA CYS A 42 -2.47 6.22 -12.82
C CYS A 42 -1.75 4.96 -12.32
N ALA A 43 -0.61 5.11 -11.65
CA ALA A 43 0.06 4.01 -10.97
C ALA A 43 -0.48 3.86 -9.55
N GLN A 44 -1.12 2.75 -9.22
CA GLN A 44 -1.48 2.43 -7.84
C GLN A 44 -0.29 1.76 -7.14
N LEU A 45 0.44 2.56 -6.36
CA LEU A 45 1.59 2.10 -5.58
C LEU A 45 1.14 1.35 -4.33
N HIS A 46 1.70 0.17 -4.11
CA HIS A 46 1.37 -0.63 -2.95
C HIS A 46 2.59 -1.29 -2.30
N GLN A 47 2.46 -1.57 -1.01
CA GLN A 47 3.33 -2.46 -0.25
C GLN A 47 2.47 -3.53 0.42
N SER A 48 2.85 -4.79 0.23
CA SER A 48 2.18 -5.91 0.89
C SER A 48 2.44 -5.88 2.40
N ASP A 49 1.42 -6.14 3.17
CA ASP A 49 1.43 -6.38 4.61
C ASP A 49 1.62 -7.85 4.97
N SER A 50 1.79 -8.71 3.96
CA SER A 50 2.00 -10.13 4.16
C SER A 50 3.40 -10.43 4.67
N ASN A 51 3.47 -11.18 5.77
CA ASN A 51 4.73 -11.69 6.30
C ASN A 51 5.16 -12.94 5.54
N ILE A 52 6.08 -12.78 4.56
CA ILE A 52 6.57 -13.90 3.74
C ILE A 52 7.16 -15.02 4.60
N LYS A 53 7.87 -14.69 5.69
CA LYS A 53 8.44 -15.70 6.59
C LYS A 53 7.35 -16.51 7.30
N ALA A 54 6.26 -15.85 7.69
CA ALA A 54 5.11 -16.52 8.27
C ALA A 54 4.37 -17.38 7.24
N MET A 55 4.26 -16.94 5.98
CA MET A 55 3.68 -17.75 4.90
C MET A 55 4.41 -19.07 4.71
N LEU A 56 5.73 -19.09 4.84
CA LEU A 56 6.53 -20.32 4.68
C LEU A 56 6.17 -21.41 5.69
N LYS A 57 5.65 -21.06 6.87
CA LYS A 57 5.17 -22.04 7.87
C LYS A 57 4.05 -22.92 7.33
N TYR A 58 3.20 -22.36 6.46
CA TYR A 58 2.00 -23.02 5.96
C TYR A 58 2.22 -23.82 4.68
N VAL A 59 3.36 -23.58 3.98
CA VAL A 59 3.68 -24.27 2.71
C VAL A 59 3.58 -25.79 2.81
N PRO A 60 4.17 -26.46 3.81
CA PRO A 60 4.05 -27.92 3.91
C PRO A 60 2.59 -28.39 4.06
N GLY A 61 1.78 -27.65 4.83
CA GLY A 61 0.36 -27.96 5.02
C GLY A 61 -0.46 -27.83 3.72
N VAL A 62 -0.15 -26.81 2.93
CA VAL A 62 -0.80 -26.59 1.62
C VAL A 62 -0.36 -27.65 0.61
N LEU A 63 0.93 -27.95 0.52
CA LEU A 63 1.45 -28.98 -0.39
C LEU A 63 0.91 -30.38 -0.07
N THR A 64 0.73 -30.70 1.21
CA THR A 64 0.17 -31.98 1.64
C THR A 64 -1.37 -31.97 1.66
N LYS A 65 -2.02 -30.90 1.19
CA LYS A 65 -3.49 -30.71 1.21
C LYS A 65 -4.12 -30.80 2.62
N ARG A 66 -3.31 -30.64 3.68
CA ARG A 66 -3.80 -30.55 5.07
C ARG A 66 -4.40 -29.18 5.40
N ILE A 67 -4.02 -28.15 4.63
CA ILE A 67 -4.54 -26.79 4.72
C ILE A 67 -5.09 -26.43 3.33
N SER A 68 -6.38 -26.16 3.26
CA SER A 68 -7.03 -25.66 2.05
C SER A 68 -6.72 -24.17 1.85
N MET A 69 -6.92 -23.65 0.63
CA MET A 69 -6.78 -22.22 0.36
C MET A 69 -7.78 -21.35 1.15
N GLN A 70 -8.94 -21.90 1.51
CA GLN A 70 -9.93 -21.21 2.35
C GLN A 70 -9.45 -21.08 3.79
N GLU A 71 -8.82 -22.12 4.34
CA GLU A 71 -8.24 -22.11 5.69
C GLU A 71 -6.94 -21.29 5.75
N LEU A 72 -6.18 -21.25 4.67
CA LEU A 72 -4.93 -20.48 4.61
C LEU A 72 -5.17 -18.98 4.79
N ARG A 73 -6.23 -18.43 4.21
CA ARG A 73 -6.50 -16.99 4.23
C ARG A 73 -6.66 -16.42 5.65
N PRO A 74 -7.49 -16.97 6.54
CA PRO A 74 -7.55 -16.51 7.94
C PRO A 74 -6.23 -16.72 8.68
N LEU A 75 -5.49 -17.79 8.42
CA LEU A 75 -4.18 -18.02 9.03
C LEU A 75 -3.18 -16.91 8.66
N LEU A 76 -3.16 -16.49 7.39
CA LEU A 76 -2.32 -15.37 6.94
C LEU A 76 -2.77 -14.03 7.53
N ASN A 77 -4.08 -13.79 7.64
CA ASN A 77 -4.60 -12.58 8.26
C ASN A 77 -4.17 -12.45 9.73
N ASN A 78 -4.11 -13.55 10.46
CA ASN A 78 -3.65 -13.57 11.86
C ASN A 78 -2.16 -13.19 12.01
N GLU A 79 -1.37 -13.29 10.94
CA GLU A 79 0.04 -12.89 10.95
C GLU A 79 0.24 -11.39 10.69
N VAL A 80 -0.79 -10.66 10.25
CA VAL A 80 -0.68 -9.22 9.92
C VAL A 80 -0.43 -8.39 11.19
N ALA A 81 -1.23 -8.54 12.23
CA ALA A 81 -1.09 -7.74 13.45
C ALA A 81 0.28 -7.93 14.12
N PRO A 82 0.81 -9.15 14.35
CA PRO A 82 2.17 -9.33 14.84
C PRO A 82 3.23 -8.73 13.92
N TYR A 83 3.04 -8.80 12.59
CA TYR A 83 4.00 -8.26 11.63
C TYR A 83 4.08 -6.73 11.70
N ILE A 84 2.94 -6.04 11.72
CA ILE A 84 2.87 -4.58 11.85
C ILE A 84 3.39 -4.12 13.20
N THR A 85 2.94 -4.75 14.28
CA THR A 85 3.29 -4.39 15.66
C THR A 85 4.79 -4.52 15.92
N ASN A 86 5.41 -5.60 15.46
CA ASN A 86 6.82 -5.88 15.71
C ASN A 86 7.77 -5.37 14.60
N MET A 87 7.27 -4.63 13.61
CA MET A 87 8.12 -4.11 12.54
C MET A 87 9.14 -3.11 13.10
N PRO A 88 10.46 -3.33 12.88
CA PRO A 88 11.48 -2.40 13.33
C PRO A 88 11.26 -0.99 12.72
N HIS A 89 11.46 0.05 13.52
CA HIS A 89 11.32 1.44 13.09
C HIS A 89 12.10 1.75 11.80
N LYS A 90 13.34 1.27 11.70
CA LYS A 90 14.15 1.38 10.49
C LYS A 90 13.43 0.82 9.26
N LYS A 91 12.74 -0.32 9.42
CA LYS A 91 12.00 -0.95 8.32
C LYS A 91 10.78 -0.14 7.91
N VAL A 92 10.08 0.48 8.88
CA VAL A 92 8.98 1.40 8.60
C VAL A 92 9.47 2.56 7.71
N LYS A 93 10.57 3.22 8.12
CA LYS A 93 11.17 4.33 7.34
C LYS A 93 11.66 3.91 5.95
N GLU A 94 12.24 2.72 5.81
CA GLU A 94 12.63 2.19 4.51
C GLU A 94 11.43 2.04 3.58
N ILE A 95 10.31 1.53 4.10
CA ILE A 95 9.11 1.31 3.29
C ILE A 95 8.46 2.64 2.92
N THR A 96 8.26 3.57 3.87
CA THR A 96 7.62 4.87 3.57
C THR A 96 8.44 5.64 2.55
N SER A 97 9.77 5.65 2.67
CA SER A 97 10.68 6.28 1.71
C SER A 97 10.65 5.61 0.31
N ALA A 98 10.40 4.31 0.24
CA ALA A 98 10.35 3.56 -1.02
C ALA A 98 9.18 4.01 -1.92
N PHE A 99 8.07 4.53 -1.36
CA PHE A 99 6.97 5.11 -2.14
C PHE A 99 7.46 6.27 -3.03
N GLY A 100 8.28 7.16 -2.49
CA GLY A 100 8.86 8.25 -3.27
C GLY A 100 9.76 7.75 -4.40
N THR A 101 10.55 6.69 -4.16
CA THR A 101 11.41 6.11 -5.19
C THR A 101 10.59 5.43 -6.29
N ALA A 102 9.54 4.69 -5.91
CA ALA A 102 8.63 4.05 -6.85
C ALA A 102 7.88 5.10 -7.70
N ALA A 103 7.44 6.20 -7.09
CA ALA A 103 6.77 7.29 -7.79
C ALA A 103 7.67 7.93 -8.86
N VAL A 104 8.96 8.14 -8.56
CA VAL A 104 9.93 8.65 -9.57
C VAL A 104 10.06 7.68 -10.74
N LEU A 105 10.12 6.37 -10.48
CA LEU A 105 10.16 5.36 -11.54
C LEU A 105 8.84 5.31 -12.33
N ALA A 106 7.71 5.45 -11.65
CA ALA A 106 6.40 5.51 -12.31
C ALA A 106 6.30 6.73 -13.25
N LYS A 107 6.69 7.93 -12.79
CA LYS A 107 6.77 9.12 -13.65
C LYS A 107 7.69 8.89 -14.85
N LYS A 108 8.82 8.23 -14.64
CA LYS A 108 9.79 7.91 -15.69
C LYS A 108 9.23 6.94 -16.74
N ALA A 109 8.39 6.00 -16.30
CA ALA A 109 7.68 5.07 -17.20
C ALA A 109 6.51 5.72 -17.96
N GLY A 110 6.12 6.96 -17.60
CA GLY A 110 5.10 7.74 -18.29
C GLY A 110 3.76 7.85 -17.55
N PHE A 111 3.63 7.35 -16.33
CA PHE A 111 2.39 7.53 -15.54
C PHE A 111 2.09 9.01 -15.30
N ASP A 112 0.81 9.38 -15.45
CA ASP A 112 0.31 10.76 -15.29
C ASP A 112 -0.06 11.09 -13.84
N MET A 113 -0.29 10.09 -13.01
CA MET A 113 -0.78 10.22 -11.63
C MET A 113 -0.26 9.08 -10.76
N ILE A 114 -0.10 9.35 -9.49
CA ILE A 114 0.19 8.32 -8.47
C ILE A 114 -1.04 8.14 -7.59
N GLN A 115 -1.46 6.90 -7.40
CA GLN A 115 -2.40 6.53 -6.35
C GLN A 115 -1.64 5.76 -5.27
N ILE A 116 -1.80 6.13 -4.01
CA ILE A 116 -1.32 5.34 -2.88
C ILE A 116 -2.43 4.40 -2.44
N HIS A 117 -2.13 3.11 -2.43
CA HIS A 117 -3.09 2.08 -2.01
C HIS A 117 -3.23 2.10 -0.48
N GLY A 118 -4.31 2.68 0.01
CA GLY A 118 -4.61 2.81 1.44
C GLY A 118 -5.05 1.53 2.14
N ASP A 119 -5.23 0.44 1.40
CA ASP A 119 -5.31 -0.92 1.94
C ASP A 119 -3.90 -1.49 2.23
N ARG A 120 -3.79 -2.75 2.47
CA ARG A 120 -2.53 -3.45 2.68
C ARG A 120 -1.68 -2.74 3.75
N MET A 121 -0.40 -2.50 3.51
CA MET A 121 0.50 -1.93 4.51
C MET A 121 -0.02 -0.61 5.11
N CYS A 122 -0.47 0.33 4.27
CA CYS A 122 -1.04 1.60 4.76
C CYS A 122 -2.29 1.36 5.61
N GLY A 123 -3.22 0.52 5.13
CA GLY A 123 -4.44 0.18 5.86
C GLY A 123 -4.19 -0.60 7.14
N SER A 124 -3.20 -1.49 7.14
CA SER A 124 -2.83 -2.25 8.33
C SER A 124 -2.19 -1.36 9.41
N PHE A 125 -1.38 -0.36 9.02
CA PHE A 125 -0.87 0.65 9.96
C PHE A 125 -1.98 1.57 10.48
N SER A 126 -2.97 1.90 9.64
CA SER A 126 -4.10 2.76 10.02
C SER A 126 -5.09 2.05 10.95
N SER A 127 -5.18 0.73 10.86
CA SER A 127 -6.16 -0.07 11.58
C SER A 127 -5.85 -0.19 13.07
N SER A 128 -6.80 0.17 13.93
CA SER A 128 -6.72 -0.08 15.38
C SER A 128 -6.77 -1.58 15.75
N ILE A 129 -7.17 -2.44 14.81
CA ILE A 129 -7.23 -3.91 15.02
C ILE A 129 -5.90 -4.59 14.69
N TYR A 130 -5.18 -4.10 13.68
CA TYR A 130 -3.90 -4.68 13.28
C TYR A 130 -2.69 -3.98 13.92
N ASN A 131 -2.81 -2.69 14.21
CA ASN A 131 -1.71 -1.88 14.71
C ASN A 131 -1.76 -1.74 16.23
N HIS A 132 -1.05 -2.60 16.93
CA HIS A 132 -0.89 -2.55 18.40
C HIS A 132 0.45 -1.94 18.83
N ARG A 133 1.04 -1.10 17.98
CA ARG A 133 2.30 -0.40 18.28
C ARG A 133 2.10 0.62 19.41
N THR A 134 3.15 0.80 20.20
CA THR A 134 3.19 1.77 21.31
C THR A 134 4.14 2.93 21.04
N ASP A 135 4.75 2.97 19.85
CA ASP A 135 5.59 4.07 19.38
C ASP A 135 4.76 5.12 18.59
N GLU A 136 5.44 6.05 17.93
CA GLU A 136 4.82 7.13 17.16
C GLU A 136 4.00 6.69 15.96
N TYR A 137 3.94 5.40 15.65
CA TYR A 137 3.12 4.84 14.56
C TYR A 137 1.87 4.12 15.08
N GLY A 138 1.60 4.09 16.38
CA GLY A 138 0.49 3.35 16.97
C GLY A 138 -0.26 4.12 18.07
N GLY A 139 -1.31 3.51 18.61
CA GLY A 139 -2.17 4.13 19.62
C GLY A 139 -3.21 5.06 19.01
N THR A 140 -2.99 6.38 19.02
CA THR A 140 -3.97 7.36 18.53
C THR A 140 -4.17 7.32 17.01
N ALA A 141 -5.27 7.86 16.51
CA ALA A 141 -5.56 7.96 15.09
C ALA A 141 -4.46 8.74 14.35
N GLU A 142 -3.95 9.83 14.94
CA GLU A 142 -2.87 10.65 14.40
C GLU A 142 -1.56 9.84 14.23
N ASN A 143 -1.23 9.04 15.21
CA ASN A 143 -0.04 8.18 15.15
C ASN A 143 -0.21 7.08 14.09
N ARG A 144 -1.40 6.45 14.02
CA ARG A 144 -1.68 5.43 13.00
C ARG A 144 -1.74 6.00 11.57
N ALA A 145 -2.06 7.29 11.41
CA ALA A 145 -1.99 7.98 10.12
C ALA A 145 -0.55 8.22 9.65
N ARG A 146 0.42 8.28 10.55
CA ARG A 146 1.81 8.68 10.27
C ARG A 146 2.46 7.88 9.14
N PHE A 147 2.27 6.58 9.08
CA PHE A 147 2.83 5.76 8.00
C PHE A 147 2.35 6.22 6.62
N ALA A 148 1.05 6.43 6.47
CA ALA A 148 0.45 6.89 5.22
C ALA A 148 0.89 8.32 4.87
N VAL A 149 0.91 9.21 5.87
CA VAL A 149 1.41 10.60 5.73
C VAL A 149 2.86 10.62 5.24
N GLU A 150 3.73 9.81 5.82
CA GLU A 150 5.13 9.72 5.37
C GLU A 150 5.27 9.16 3.97
N ALA A 151 4.47 8.15 3.59
CA ALA A 151 4.47 7.62 2.23
C ALA A 151 4.04 8.69 1.20
N VAL A 152 2.98 9.46 1.50
CA VAL A 152 2.54 10.59 0.67
C VAL A 152 3.62 11.68 0.60
N SER A 153 4.17 12.07 1.75
CA SER A 153 5.23 13.10 1.82
C SER A 153 6.46 12.70 1.01
N ALA A 154 6.87 11.42 1.05
CA ALA A 154 7.99 10.93 0.27
C ALA A 154 7.76 11.02 -1.25
N VAL A 155 6.51 10.86 -1.70
CA VAL A 155 6.14 11.09 -3.10
C VAL A 155 6.16 12.59 -3.42
N ARG A 156 5.52 13.41 -2.60
CA ARG A 156 5.39 14.86 -2.80
C ARG A 156 6.75 15.56 -2.82
N GLU A 157 7.67 15.16 -1.94
CA GLU A 157 9.03 15.69 -1.88
C GLU A 157 9.79 15.49 -3.21
N LYS A 158 9.67 14.32 -3.81
CA LYS A 158 10.36 13.98 -5.06
C LYS A 158 9.64 14.45 -6.32
N LEU A 159 8.33 14.62 -6.24
CA LEU A 159 7.46 14.97 -7.35
C LEU A 159 6.45 16.06 -6.92
N PRO A 160 6.90 17.33 -6.81
CA PRO A 160 6.08 18.42 -6.26
C PRO A 160 4.76 18.66 -7.01
N ASP A 161 4.74 18.45 -8.33
CA ASP A 161 3.59 18.76 -9.19
C ASP A 161 2.78 17.51 -9.58
N MET A 162 3.19 16.30 -9.13
CA MET A 162 2.49 15.06 -9.49
C MET A 162 1.15 14.99 -8.78
N PRO A 163 0.03 14.75 -9.48
CA PRO A 163 -1.23 14.46 -8.83
C PRO A 163 -1.11 13.20 -7.97
N ILE A 164 -1.55 13.27 -6.71
CA ILE A 164 -1.55 12.15 -5.77
C ILE A 164 -2.96 11.86 -5.34
N ASP A 165 -3.45 10.69 -5.71
CA ASP A 165 -4.68 10.12 -5.22
C ASP A 165 -4.40 9.17 -4.05
N TYR A 166 -5.28 9.13 -3.08
CA TYR A 166 -5.19 8.17 -1.99
C TYR A 166 -6.44 7.28 -1.98
N LYS A 167 -6.25 5.98 -2.24
CA LYS A 167 -7.34 5.02 -2.09
C LYS A 167 -7.58 4.77 -0.60
N LEU A 168 -8.64 5.39 -0.08
CA LEU A 168 -8.97 5.36 1.33
C LEU A 168 -9.69 4.05 1.69
N ALA A 169 -9.05 3.25 2.53
CA ALA A 169 -9.66 2.05 3.07
C ALA A 169 -10.49 2.42 4.30
N VAL A 170 -11.80 2.44 4.15
CA VAL A 170 -12.75 2.61 5.27
C VAL A 170 -13.20 1.24 5.71
N ARG A 171 -12.90 0.89 6.96
CA ARG A 171 -13.29 -0.38 7.56
C ARG A 171 -14.75 -0.34 7.96
N GLN A 172 -15.51 -1.30 7.48
CA GLN A 172 -16.86 -1.54 7.97
C GLN A 172 -16.80 -2.48 9.19
N GLU A 173 -17.59 -2.20 10.20
CA GLU A 173 -17.72 -3.03 11.40
C GLU A 173 -18.55 -4.31 11.08
N ASN A 174 -18.18 -5.00 10.02
CA ASN A 174 -18.81 -6.23 9.58
C ASN A 174 -17.76 -7.36 9.58
N PRO A 175 -18.00 -8.50 10.26
CA PRO A 175 -17.04 -9.59 10.37
C PRO A 175 -16.69 -10.25 9.03
N HIS A 176 -17.44 -9.98 7.96
CA HIS A 176 -17.15 -10.49 6.61
C HIS A 176 -16.15 -9.62 5.84
N TYR A 177 -15.89 -8.39 6.31
CA TYR A 177 -14.92 -7.47 5.70
C TYR A 177 -13.57 -7.50 6.45
N GLY A 178 -12.53 -7.05 5.78
CA GLY A 178 -11.19 -7.01 6.37
C GLY A 178 -11.06 -5.96 7.49
N ASN A 179 -10.03 -6.13 8.31
CA ASN A 179 -9.75 -5.27 9.46
C ASN A 179 -8.75 -4.15 9.15
N ALA A 180 -8.27 -4.05 7.91
CA ALA A 180 -7.41 -2.95 7.48
C ALA A 180 -8.22 -1.65 7.33
N GLY A 181 -7.51 -0.52 7.44
CA GLY A 181 -8.11 0.81 7.27
C GLY A 181 -8.66 1.42 8.54
N VAL A 182 -9.30 2.56 8.37
CA VAL A 182 -9.84 3.42 9.42
C VAL A 182 -11.34 3.20 9.59
N ILE A 183 -11.88 3.50 10.76
CA ILE A 183 -13.31 3.61 10.97
C ILE A 183 -13.80 5.01 10.58
N GLU A 184 -15.10 5.16 10.33
CA GLU A 184 -15.70 6.41 9.85
C GLU A 184 -15.36 7.62 10.74
N ASP A 185 -15.44 7.47 12.06
CA ASP A 185 -15.12 8.52 13.02
C ASP A 185 -13.68 9.04 12.96
N GLU A 186 -12.75 8.21 12.49
CA GLU A 186 -11.33 8.57 12.35
C GLU A 186 -11.04 9.34 11.07
N LEU A 187 -11.97 9.38 10.09
CA LEU A 187 -11.78 10.09 8.82
C LEU A 187 -11.49 11.57 9.02
N LYS A 188 -12.11 12.19 10.03
CA LYS A 188 -11.86 13.59 10.42
C LYS A 188 -10.43 13.89 10.87
N VAL A 189 -9.65 12.86 11.19
CA VAL A 189 -8.22 12.95 11.51
C VAL A 189 -7.38 12.60 10.29
N PHE A 190 -7.65 11.47 9.65
CA PHE A 190 -6.83 10.95 8.54
C PHE A 190 -6.88 11.84 7.30
N VAL A 191 -8.07 12.28 6.88
CA VAL A 191 -8.24 13.05 5.64
C VAL A 191 -7.46 14.36 5.69
N PRO A 192 -7.61 15.24 6.71
CA PRO A 192 -6.84 16.47 6.76
C PRO A 192 -5.32 16.27 6.86
N MET A 193 -4.86 15.19 7.52
CA MET A 193 -3.43 14.89 7.59
C MET A 193 -2.86 14.48 6.24
N LEU A 194 -3.62 13.68 5.46
CA LEU A 194 -3.22 13.25 4.12
C LEU A 194 -3.26 14.41 3.12
N GLU A 195 -4.27 15.28 3.17
CA GLU A 195 -4.34 16.51 2.37
C GLU A 195 -3.14 17.42 2.65
N LYS A 196 -2.82 17.66 3.92
CA LYS A 196 -1.65 18.44 4.32
C LYS A 196 -0.33 17.83 3.84
N ALA A 197 -0.25 16.50 3.75
CA ALA A 197 0.91 15.79 3.22
C ALA A 197 1.03 15.89 1.69
N GLY A 198 -0.05 16.26 0.98
CA GLY A 198 -0.05 16.51 -0.44
C GLY A 198 -0.98 15.63 -1.29
N VAL A 199 -1.92 14.92 -0.69
CA VAL A 199 -2.99 14.24 -1.43
C VAL A 199 -3.87 15.27 -2.13
N THR A 200 -4.21 15.03 -3.40
CA THR A 200 -5.02 15.92 -4.25
C THR A 200 -6.41 15.37 -4.55
N SER A 201 -6.61 14.08 -4.35
CA SER A 201 -7.91 13.40 -4.48
C SER A 201 -7.97 12.14 -3.61
N PHE A 202 -9.18 11.72 -3.33
CA PHE A 202 -9.45 10.47 -2.60
C PHE A 202 -10.34 9.56 -3.45
N HIS A 203 -9.99 8.28 -3.43
CA HIS A 203 -10.79 7.19 -3.99
C HIS A 203 -11.34 6.38 -2.81
N VAL A 204 -12.66 6.24 -2.72
CA VAL A 204 -13.37 5.50 -1.66
C VAL A 204 -14.05 4.27 -2.23
#